data_89eed2b092ae54ad02e1da1f584635a9
#
_entry.id   89eed2b092ae54ad02e1da1f584635a9
#
_cell.length_a   1.000
_cell.length_b   1.000
_cell.length_c   1.000
_cell.angle_alpha   90.00
_cell.angle_beta   90.00
_cell.angle_gamma   90.00
#
_symmetry.space_group_name_H-M   'P 1'
#
loop_
_entity.id
_entity.type
_entity.pdbx_description
1 polymer ?
#
loop_
_entity_poly.entity_id
_entity_poly.type
_entity_poly.pdbx_seq_one_letter_code
_entity_poly.pdbx_strand_id
1 'polypeptide(L)'
;VLHEMEMEILQGAISAVVYQNYENGYSVLRLNCGGQTVTVVGTIPLPVVGEQLMVTGRWSNHSSYGKQFEAEFLERLLPQTAAEIMGYLSGRVIKGIGPRLAARIVERFGDNTLQIMEQQPEKLAEVSGISLAKAKQIGEDFRLQVGVRHLMEFFALHHLPAELAVRT
;
A
#
# COMPACT_ATOMS: atom_id res chain seq x y z
N VAL A 1 25.01 -20.66 12.14
CA VAL A 1 25.24 -20.25 10.77
C VAL A 1 23.95 -20.28 9.96
N LEU A 2 23.18 -21.37 10.05
CA LEU A 2 21.94 -21.49 9.30
C LEU A 2 20.85 -20.52 9.79
N HIS A 3 20.81 -20.22 11.09
CA HIS A 3 19.80 -19.30 11.60
C HIS A 3 20.03 -17.84 11.20
N GLU A 4 21.23 -17.49 10.77
CA GLU A 4 21.47 -16.17 10.19
C GLU A 4 20.80 -16.05 8.82
N MET A 5 20.51 -17.19 8.20
CA MET A 5 19.87 -17.25 6.90
C MET A 5 18.34 -17.39 7.01
N GLU A 6 17.83 -17.56 8.23
CA GLU A 6 16.42 -17.72 8.42
C GLU A 6 15.65 -16.44 8.09
N MET A 7 14.56 -16.61 7.37
CA MET A 7 13.68 -15.50 7.05
C MET A 7 12.62 -15.33 8.13
N GLU A 8 12.23 -14.10 8.33
CA GLU A 8 11.14 -13.74 9.23
C GLU A 8 10.05 -13.05 8.41
N ILE A 9 8.86 -12.99 8.97
CA ILE A 9 7.72 -12.30 8.37
C ILE A 9 7.33 -11.15 9.29
N LEU A 10 7.22 -9.96 8.70
CA LEU A 10 6.72 -8.78 9.39
C LEU A 10 5.47 -8.30 8.70
N GLN A 11 4.51 -7.81 9.47
CA GLN A 11 3.30 -7.21 8.95
C GLN A 11 3.06 -5.87 9.62
N GLY A 12 2.74 -4.86 8.83
CA GLY A 12 2.45 -3.54 9.37
C GLY A 12 2.04 -2.55 8.31
N ALA A 13 1.79 -1.33 8.75
CA ALA A 13 1.41 -0.23 7.87
C ALA A 13 2.62 0.63 7.56
N ILE A 14 2.71 1.10 6.32
CA ILE A 14 3.74 2.05 5.94
C ILE A 14 3.46 3.37 6.66
N SER A 15 4.39 3.81 7.50
CA SER A 15 4.28 5.09 8.21
C SER A 15 5.06 6.19 7.52
N ALA A 16 6.09 5.85 6.74
CA ALA A 16 6.85 6.83 5.98
C ALA A 16 7.57 6.16 4.82
N VAL A 17 7.72 6.89 3.72
CA VAL A 17 8.58 6.51 2.60
C VAL A 17 9.82 7.38 2.72
N VAL A 18 10.95 6.77 3.11
CA VAL A 18 12.19 7.48 3.35
C VAL A 18 12.94 7.74 2.05
N TYR A 19 12.93 6.75 1.15
CA TYR A 19 13.61 6.84 -0.13
C TYR A 19 12.87 5.95 -1.13
N GLN A 20 12.88 6.38 -2.38
CA GLN A 20 12.23 5.63 -3.44
C GLN A 20 13.00 5.86 -4.75
N ASN A 21 13.40 4.76 -5.39
CA ASN A 21 14.00 4.83 -6.72
C ASN A 21 12.93 4.42 -7.73
N TYR A 22 12.53 5.37 -8.57
CA TYR A 22 11.46 5.15 -9.54
C TYR A 22 11.85 4.25 -10.70
N GLU A 23 13.14 4.10 -10.94
CA GLU A 23 13.63 3.28 -12.05
C GLU A 23 13.53 1.78 -11.77
N ASN A 24 13.94 1.37 -10.57
CA ASN A 24 13.98 -0.06 -10.22
C ASN A 24 13.02 -0.45 -9.10
N GLY A 25 12.30 0.51 -8.52
CA GLY A 25 11.36 0.23 -7.44
C GLY A 25 11.99 0.04 -6.07
N TYR A 26 13.32 0.18 -5.94
CA TYR A 26 13.98 0.05 -4.64
C TYR A 26 13.49 1.15 -3.72
N SER A 27 13.12 0.77 -2.51
CA SER A 27 12.53 1.68 -1.55
C SER A 27 13.07 1.44 -0.17
N VAL A 28 13.11 2.52 0.62
CA VAL A 28 13.39 2.46 2.06
C VAL A 28 12.15 3.01 2.76
N LEU A 29 11.52 2.18 3.54
CA LEU A 29 10.26 2.51 4.21
C LEU A 29 10.40 2.40 5.72
N ARG A 30 9.49 3.07 6.42
CA ARG A 30 9.26 2.80 7.83
C ARG A 30 7.92 2.10 7.94
N LEU A 31 7.93 0.95 8.57
CA LEU A 31 6.76 0.11 8.74
C LEU A 31 6.39 0.08 10.22
N ASN A 32 5.14 0.37 10.53
CA ASN A 32 4.66 0.29 11.91
C ASN A 32 4.15 -1.13 12.17
N CYS A 33 4.93 -1.90 12.89
CA CYS A 33 4.63 -3.29 13.21
C CYS A 33 4.24 -3.39 14.69
N GLY A 34 2.94 -3.34 14.98
CA GLY A 34 2.45 -3.47 16.35
C GLY A 34 2.97 -2.40 17.31
N GLY A 35 3.10 -1.18 16.85
CA GLY A 35 3.60 -0.07 17.66
C GLY A 35 5.10 0.17 17.58
N GLN A 36 5.85 -0.74 16.97
CA GLN A 36 7.28 -0.56 16.72
C GLN A 36 7.53 -0.15 15.29
N THR A 37 8.41 0.81 15.11
CA THR A 37 8.79 1.27 13.77
C THR A 37 10.00 0.49 13.28
N VAL A 38 9.88 -0.14 12.14
CA VAL A 38 10.93 -0.95 11.52
C VAL A 38 11.30 -0.32 10.19
N THR A 39 12.61 -0.17 9.93
CA THR A 39 13.09 0.25 8.61
C THR A 39 13.13 -0.97 7.70
N VAL A 40 12.36 -0.92 6.62
CA VAL A 40 12.28 -1.99 5.63
C VAL A 40 12.87 -1.51 4.32
N VAL A 41 13.76 -2.29 3.75
CA VAL A 41 14.41 -1.98 2.47
C VAL A 41 14.18 -3.11 1.47
N GLY A 42 14.06 -2.77 0.22
CA GLY A 42 13.88 -3.77 -0.83
C GLY A 42 13.16 -3.19 -2.04
N THR A 43 12.84 -4.08 -2.98
CA THR A 43 12.09 -3.68 -4.16
C THR A 43 10.60 -3.65 -3.82
N ILE A 44 10.10 -2.46 -3.54
CA ILE A 44 8.71 -2.22 -3.16
C ILE A 44 8.19 -1.08 -4.06
N PRO A 45 7.68 -1.42 -5.25
CA PRO A 45 7.26 -0.39 -6.21
C PRO A 45 6.07 0.43 -5.71
N LEU A 46 6.14 1.73 -5.92
CA LEU A 46 5.05 2.67 -5.62
C LEU A 46 4.47 2.53 -4.20
N PRO A 47 5.31 2.62 -3.16
CA PRO A 47 4.81 2.52 -1.80
C PRO A 47 3.97 3.74 -1.43
N VAL A 48 2.92 3.52 -0.64
CA VAL A 48 2.02 4.59 -0.19
C VAL A 48 1.84 4.53 1.32
N VAL A 49 1.99 5.67 1.99
CA VAL A 49 1.75 5.77 3.43
C VAL A 49 0.31 5.31 3.76
N GLY A 50 0.18 4.48 4.77
CA GLY A 50 -1.10 3.90 5.18
C GLY A 50 -1.37 2.52 4.60
N GLU A 51 -0.59 2.11 3.61
CA GLU A 51 -0.71 0.81 2.98
C GLU A 51 -0.25 -0.30 3.92
N GLN A 52 -0.97 -1.42 3.94
CA GLN A 52 -0.62 -2.59 4.74
C GLN A 52 0.26 -3.52 3.93
N LEU A 53 1.38 -3.92 4.51
CA LEU A 53 2.32 -4.85 3.87
C LEU A 53 2.58 -6.06 4.76
N MET A 54 2.75 -7.21 4.13
CA MET A 54 3.36 -8.37 4.75
C MET A 54 4.65 -8.62 4.01
N VAL A 55 5.77 -8.53 4.72
CA VAL A 55 7.11 -8.65 4.12
C VAL A 55 7.82 -9.84 4.72
N THR A 56 8.46 -10.62 3.87
CA THR A 56 9.28 -11.76 4.27
C THR A 56 10.72 -11.43 3.91
N GLY A 57 11.62 -11.56 4.86
CA GLY A 57 13.02 -11.23 4.62
C GLY A 57 13.86 -11.53 5.83
N ARG A 58 14.94 -10.81 5.96
CA ARG A 58 15.90 -11.02 7.05
C ARG A 58 16.44 -9.70 7.57
N TRP A 59 16.88 -9.73 8.82
CA TRP A 59 17.48 -8.58 9.43
C TRP A 59 18.93 -8.40 8.97
N SER A 60 19.33 -7.15 8.78
CA SER A 60 20.70 -6.80 8.50
C SER A 60 21.09 -5.55 9.26
N ASN A 61 22.39 -5.28 9.38
CA ASN A 61 22.89 -4.07 9.99
C ASN A 61 23.59 -3.22 8.93
N HIS A 62 23.08 -2.02 8.73
CA HIS A 62 23.71 -1.05 7.86
C HIS A 62 24.68 -0.21 8.67
N SER A 63 25.89 0.02 8.17
CA SER A 63 26.93 0.73 8.90
C SER A 63 26.54 2.15 9.30
N SER A 64 25.71 2.82 8.49
CA SER A 64 25.29 4.20 8.74
C SER A 64 23.91 4.31 9.35
N TYR A 65 22.98 3.38 9.03
CA TYR A 65 21.58 3.50 9.40
C TYR A 65 21.12 2.49 10.43
N GLY A 66 22.00 1.59 10.86
CA GLY A 66 21.69 0.61 11.89
C GLY A 66 20.88 -0.57 11.38
N LYS A 67 20.00 -1.09 12.23
CA LYS A 67 19.27 -2.31 11.96
C LYS A 67 18.17 -2.07 10.91
N GLN A 68 18.16 -2.91 9.89
CA GLN A 68 17.17 -2.84 8.80
C GLN A 68 16.62 -4.23 8.52
N PHE A 69 15.40 -4.27 8.02
CA PHE A 69 14.80 -5.52 7.53
C PHE A 69 14.86 -5.52 6.01
N GLU A 70 15.60 -6.46 5.45
CA GLU A 70 15.72 -6.60 4.01
C GLU A 70 14.61 -7.50 3.49
N ALA A 71 13.65 -6.91 2.79
CA ALA A 71 12.51 -7.63 2.25
C ALA A 71 12.90 -8.37 0.98
N GLU A 72 12.65 -9.68 0.94
CA GLU A 72 12.86 -10.49 -0.25
C GLU A 72 11.54 -10.81 -0.94
N PHE A 73 10.47 -10.96 -0.16
CA PHE A 73 9.14 -11.21 -0.68
C PHE A 73 8.17 -10.22 -0.04
N LEU A 74 7.18 -9.83 -0.80
CA LEU A 74 6.25 -8.79 -0.44
C LEU A 74 4.83 -9.18 -0.83
N GLU A 75 3.90 -8.97 0.09
CA GLU A 75 2.48 -9.06 -0.22
C GLU A 75 1.82 -7.76 0.24
N ARG A 76 1.10 -7.13 -0.67
CA ARG A 76 0.31 -5.94 -0.36
C ARG A 76 -1.06 -6.38 0.08
N LEU A 77 -1.45 -5.92 1.27
CA LEU A 77 -2.72 -6.26 1.84
C LEU A 77 -3.64 -5.05 1.74
N LEU A 78 -4.81 -5.25 1.17
CA LEU A 78 -5.81 -4.19 1.22
C LEU A 78 -6.31 -4.08 2.65
N PRO A 79 -6.55 -2.85 3.14
CA PRO A 79 -7.08 -2.69 4.49
C PRO A 79 -8.44 -3.36 4.64
N GLN A 80 -8.68 -3.99 5.79
CA GLN A 80 -9.88 -4.77 6.06
C GLN A 80 -10.83 -4.11 7.04
N THR A 81 -10.32 -3.29 7.94
CA THR A 81 -11.16 -2.63 8.95
C THR A 81 -11.40 -1.18 8.58
N ALA A 82 -12.47 -0.60 9.15
CA ALA A 82 -12.78 0.82 8.93
C ALA A 82 -11.59 1.72 9.28
N ALA A 83 -10.90 1.45 10.39
CA ALA A 83 -9.75 2.24 10.81
C ALA A 83 -8.60 2.15 9.82
N GLU A 84 -8.28 0.95 9.32
CA GLU A 84 -7.24 0.75 8.31
C GLU A 84 -7.60 1.42 7.00
N ILE A 85 -8.87 1.31 6.58
CA ILE A 85 -9.37 1.93 5.35
C ILE A 85 -9.28 3.45 5.46
N MET A 86 -9.62 3.99 6.63
CA MET A 86 -9.52 5.42 6.87
C MET A 86 -8.09 5.91 6.70
N GLY A 87 -7.12 5.20 7.26
CA GLY A 87 -5.70 5.52 7.10
C GLY A 87 -5.25 5.46 5.65
N TYR A 88 -5.69 4.44 4.94
CA TYR A 88 -5.36 4.24 3.54
C TYR A 88 -5.91 5.39 2.66
N LEU A 89 -7.18 5.69 2.78
CA LEU A 89 -7.82 6.74 1.96
C LEU A 89 -7.34 8.14 2.32
N SER A 90 -7.02 8.38 3.60
CA SER A 90 -6.51 9.68 4.05
C SER A 90 -5.14 10.03 3.47
N GLY A 91 -4.39 9.03 3.01
CA GLY A 91 -3.10 9.21 2.35
C GLY A 91 -3.19 9.73 0.91
N ARG A 92 -4.37 10.13 0.46
CA ARG A 92 -4.63 10.63 -0.89
C ARG A 92 -4.25 9.63 -1.98
N VAL A 93 -4.51 8.36 -1.70
CA VAL A 93 -4.25 7.27 -2.64
C VAL A 93 -5.14 7.39 -3.87
N ILE A 94 -6.36 7.85 -3.68
CA ILE A 94 -7.33 8.04 -4.76
C ILE A 94 -7.51 9.55 -5.00
N LYS A 95 -7.36 9.96 -6.24
CA LYS A 95 -7.53 11.36 -6.62
C LYS A 95 -8.96 11.82 -6.30
N GLY A 96 -9.08 12.95 -5.64
CA GLY A 96 -10.36 13.52 -5.28
C GLY A 96 -10.88 13.08 -3.92
N ILE A 97 -10.18 12.17 -3.22
CA ILE A 97 -10.54 11.79 -1.86
C ILE A 97 -9.44 12.28 -0.91
N GLY A 98 -9.76 13.31 -0.13
CA GLY A 98 -8.92 13.76 0.96
C GLY A 98 -9.42 13.23 2.29
N PRO A 99 -8.79 13.61 3.42
CA PRO A 99 -9.16 13.07 4.73
C PRO A 99 -10.62 13.30 5.12
N ARG A 100 -11.20 14.46 4.79
CA ARG A 100 -12.59 14.76 5.15
C ARG A 100 -13.58 13.87 4.40
N LEU A 101 -13.35 13.70 3.10
CA LEU A 101 -14.22 12.87 2.29
C LEU A 101 -14.05 11.40 2.66
N ALA A 102 -12.80 10.99 2.93
CA ALA A 102 -12.51 9.64 3.39
C ALA A 102 -13.30 9.31 4.67
N ALA A 103 -13.33 10.26 5.63
CA ALA A 103 -14.07 10.07 6.86
C ALA A 103 -15.57 9.87 6.60
N ARG A 104 -16.15 10.63 5.69
CA ARG A 104 -17.58 10.50 5.34
C ARG A 104 -17.88 9.15 4.68
N ILE A 105 -17.01 8.73 3.79
CA ILE A 105 -17.16 7.46 3.08
C ILE A 105 -17.09 6.29 4.07
N VAL A 106 -16.08 6.29 4.93
CA VAL A 106 -15.88 5.22 5.89
C VAL A 106 -16.98 5.21 6.96
N GLU A 107 -17.47 6.38 7.37
CA GLU A 107 -18.58 6.48 8.29
C GLU A 107 -19.84 5.82 7.71
N ARG A 108 -20.05 5.99 6.40
CA ARG A 108 -21.23 5.43 5.72
C ARG A 108 -21.12 3.93 5.48
N PHE A 109 -19.96 3.46 5.04
CA PHE A 109 -19.80 2.09 4.56
C PHE A 109 -18.93 1.20 5.46
N GLY A 110 -18.20 1.78 6.40
CA GLY A 110 -17.39 1.02 7.36
C GLY A 110 -16.41 0.07 6.71
N ASP A 111 -16.38 -1.16 7.19
CA ASP A 111 -15.45 -2.19 6.70
C ASP A 111 -15.71 -2.59 5.25
N ASN A 112 -16.88 -2.26 4.71
CA ASN A 112 -17.26 -2.60 3.34
C ASN A 112 -16.84 -1.54 2.32
N THR A 113 -16.19 -0.46 2.74
CA THR A 113 -15.86 0.68 1.89
C THR A 113 -15.14 0.28 0.61
N LEU A 114 -14.05 -0.48 0.71
CA LEU A 114 -13.26 -0.84 -0.48
C LEU A 114 -14.02 -1.77 -1.40
N GLN A 115 -14.82 -2.68 -0.84
CA GLN A 115 -15.64 -3.58 -1.63
C GLN A 115 -16.67 -2.79 -2.45
N ILE A 116 -17.28 -1.78 -1.83
CA ILE A 116 -18.23 -0.91 -2.52
C ILE A 116 -17.55 -0.09 -3.61
N MET A 117 -16.37 0.45 -3.33
CA MET A 117 -15.60 1.20 -4.33
C MET A 117 -15.27 0.35 -5.55
N GLU A 118 -14.97 -0.92 -5.34
CA GLU A 118 -14.63 -1.83 -6.42
C GLU A 118 -15.85 -2.35 -7.17
N GLN A 119 -16.87 -2.82 -6.45
CA GLN A 119 -17.98 -3.55 -7.05
C GLN A 119 -19.23 -2.71 -7.31
N GLN A 120 -19.48 -1.70 -6.50
CA GLN A 120 -20.69 -0.87 -6.59
C GLN A 120 -20.35 0.60 -6.36
N PRO A 121 -19.47 1.19 -7.17
CA PRO A 121 -19.01 2.56 -6.94
C PRO A 121 -20.13 3.60 -6.99
N GLU A 122 -21.24 3.31 -7.67
CA GLU A 122 -22.38 4.22 -7.73
C GLU A 122 -22.96 4.52 -6.35
N LYS A 123 -22.82 3.61 -5.40
CA LYS A 123 -23.28 3.82 -4.02
C LYS A 123 -22.55 4.94 -3.31
N LEU A 124 -21.34 5.29 -3.77
CA LEU A 124 -20.62 6.41 -3.20
C LEU A 124 -21.37 7.72 -3.36
N ALA A 125 -22.26 7.82 -4.34
CA ALA A 125 -23.08 9.01 -4.53
C ALA A 125 -24.08 9.26 -3.38
N GLU A 126 -24.29 8.27 -2.50
CA GLU A 126 -25.08 8.45 -1.29
C GLU A 126 -24.36 9.31 -0.26
N VAL A 127 -23.05 9.49 -0.42
CA VAL A 127 -22.23 10.32 0.47
C VAL A 127 -22.34 11.78 0.04
N SER A 128 -22.59 12.67 1.00
CA SER A 128 -22.62 14.10 0.73
C SER A 128 -21.29 14.57 0.14
N GLY A 129 -21.37 15.27 -0.97
CA GLY A 129 -20.18 15.78 -1.68
C GLY A 129 -19.70 14.90 -2.82
N ILE A 130 -20.37 13.77 -3.07
CA ILE A 130 -20.00 12.87 -4.18
C ILE A 130 -21.17 12.78 -5.16
N SER A 131 -20.96 13.31 -6.38
CA SER A 131 -21.92 13.14 -7.47
C SER A 131 -21.81 11.73 -8.06
N LEU A 132 -22.81 11.33 -8.83
CA LEU A 132 -22.76 10.02 -9.50
C LEU A 132 -21.56 9.92 -10.44
N ALA A 133 -21.24 11.00 -11.17
CA ALA A 133 -20.07 11.02 -12.06
C ALA A 133 -18.77 10.85 -11.27
N LYS A 134 -18.65 11.53 -10.14
CA LYS A 134 -17.48 11.42 -9.27
C LYS A 134 -17.38 10.02 -8.67
N ALA A 135 -18.51 9.44 -8.27
CA ALA A 135 -18.55 8.09 -7.73
C ALA A 135 -18.00 7.07 -8.72
N LYS A 136 -18.41 7.16 -9.97
CA LYS A 136 -17.92 6.26 -11.04
C LYS A 136 -16.44 6.47 -11.30
N GLN A 137 -15.98 7.71 -11.30
CA GLN A 137 -14.56 8.03 -11.50
C GLN A 137 -13.70 7.46 -10.39
N ILE A 138 -14.16 7.59 -9.15
CA ILE A 138 -13.45 7.02 -7.99
C ILE A 138 -13.32 5.51 -8.14
N GLY A 139 -14.38 4.85 -8.56
CA GLY A 139 -14.37 3.39 -8.77
C GLY A 139 -13.38 2.97 -9.84
N GLU A 140 -13.33 3.69 -10.94
CA GLU A 140 -12.39 3.41 -12.02
C GLU A 140 -10.94 3.60 -11.57
N ASP A 141 -10.67 4.72 -10.88
CA ASP A 141 -9.34 5.02 -10.38
C ASP A 141 -8.87 3.97 -9.37
N PHE A 142 -9.77 3.52 -8.50
CA PHE A 142 -9.44 2.51 -7.52
C PHE A 142 -9.11 1.17 -8.18
N ARG A 143 -9.91 0.72 -9.13
CA ARG A 143 -9.66 -0.53 -9.85
C ARG A 143 -8.36 -0.48 -10.62
N LEU A 144 -8.08 0.65 -11.27
CA LEU A 144 -6.84 0.83 -12.02
C LEU A 144 -5.64 0.78 -11.08
N GLN A 145 -5.72 1.45 -9.95
CA GLN A 145 -4.61 1.49 -8.99
C GLN A 145 -4.30 0.12 -8.40
N VAL A 146 -5.33 -0.65 -8.02
CA VAL A 146 -5.15 -2.00 -7.50
C VAL A 146 -4.56 -2.91 -8.58
N GLY A 147 -5.04 -2.81 -9.81
CA GLY A 147 -4.53 -3.60 -10.93
C GLY A 147 -3.07 -3.31 -11.23
N VAL A 148 -2.69 -2.03 -11.28
CA VAL A 148 -1.30 -1.63 -11.54
C VAL A 148 -0.38 -2.14 -10.43
N ARG A 149 -0.79 -2.06 -9.17
CA ARG A 149 0.03 -2.55 -8.06
C ARG A 149 0.23 -4.05 -8.12
N HIS A 150 -0.81 -4.81 -8.40
CA HIS A 150 -0.70 -6.26 -8.53
C HIS A 150 0.26 -6.63 -9.66
N LEU A 151 0.20 -5.91 -10.78
CA LEU A 151 1.10 -6.14 -11.90
C LEU A 151 2.56 -5.84 -11.51
N MET A 152 2.80 -4.76 -10.79
CA MET A 152 4.14 -4.41 -10.33
C MET A 152 4.71 -5.43 -9.35
N GLU A 153 3.89 -5.96 -8.46
CA GLU A 153 4.30 -7.03 -7.55
C GLU A 153 4.73 -8.27 -8.33
N PHE A 154 3.96 -8.63 -9.34
CA PHE A 154 4.29 -9.76 -10.20
C PHE A 154 5.66 -9.57 -10.85
N PHE A 155 5.91 -8.40 -11.44
CA PHE A 155 7.19 -8.13 -12.09
C PHE A 155 8.34 -8.12 -11.09
N ALA A 156 8.14 -7.58 -9.91
CA ALA A 156 9.18 -7.57 -8.87
C ALA A 156 9.55 -8.99 -8.44
N LEU A 157 8.55 -9.86 -8.21
CA LEU A 157 8.78 -11.25 -7.83
C LEU A 157 9.49 -12.06 -8.91
N HIS A 158 9.35 -11.67 -10.16
CA HIS A 158 9.98 -12.34 -11.30
C HIS A 158 11.25 -11.63 -11.76
N HIS A 159 11.75 -10.69 -10.96
CA HIS A 159 12.97 -9.92 -11.26
C HIS A 159 12.89 -9.13 -12.57
N LEU A 160 11.70 -8.72 -12.95
CA LEU A 160 11.49 -7.89 -14.14
C LEU A 160 11.47 -6.42 -13.74
N PRO A 161 11.93 -5.51 -14.63
CA PRO A 161 11.88 -4.08 -14.33
C PRO A 161 10.45 -3.58 -14.14
N ALA A 162 10.23 -2.76 -13.10
CA ALA A 162 8.92 -2.17 -12.85
C ALA A 162 8.42 -1.31 -14.01
N GLU A 163 9.34 -0.75 -14.79
CA GLU A 163 9.00 0.04 -15.97
C GLU A 163 8.20 -0.72 -17.00
N LEU A 164 8.48 -2.02 -17.16
CA LEU A 164 7.72 -2.84 -18.10
C LEU A 164 6.26 -3.00 -17.71
N ALA A 165 6.00 -3.03 -16.41
CA ALA A 165 4.62 -3.12 -15.92
C ALA A 165 3.81 -1.87 -16.25
N VAL A 166 4.43 -0.70 -16.21
CA VAL A 166 3.77 0.57 -16.50
C VAL A 166 3.49 0.72 -18.01
N ARG A 167 4.34 0.16 -18.85
CA ARG A 167 4.21 0.28 -20.30
C ARG A 167 3.19 -0.71 -20.92
N THR A 168 2.87 -1.75 -20.24
CA THR A 168 1.90 -2.73 -20.71
C THR A 168 0.49 -2.39 -20.27
#